data_bc4a0ffee00bdd817f7f182b58a8f113
#
_entry.id   bc4a0ffee00bdd817f7f182b58a8f113
#
_cell.length_a   1.000
_cell.length_b   1.000
_cell.length_c   1.000
_cell.angle_alpha   90.00
_cell.angle_beta   90.00
_cell.angle_gamma   90.00
#
_symmetry.space_group_name_H-M   'P 1'
#
loop_
_entity.id
_entity.type
_entity.pdbx_description
1 polymer ?
#
loop_
_entity_poly.entity_id
_entity_poly.type
_entity_poly.pdbx_seq_one_letter_code
_entity_poly.pdbx_strand_id
1 'polypeptide(L)'
;MAQGIADVVLVFDDHAEILDYKTDKSRNATYYIESYAAQLRLYRRAFALRLPVPVTKLTIYSFAMQDEIDIPLEYAAFGIGDKLLGR
;
A
#
# COMPACT_ATOMS: atom_id res chain seq x y z
N MET A 1 2.64 -19.18 1.66
CA MET A 1 2.38 -18.81 2.34
C MET A 1 1.29 -17.96 2.36
N ALA A 2 0.74 -17.80 3.06
CA ALA A 2 -0.31 -17.13 3.07
C ALA A 2 -0.13 -15.86 2.86
N GLN A 3 -0.36 -15.47 1.90
CA GLN A 3 -0.07 -14.30 1.65
C GLN A 3 -1.17 -13.44 1.72
N GLY A 4 -2.17 -13.33 1.94
CA GLY A 4 -3.21 -12.39 1.88
C GLY A 4 -3.39 -11.56 3.11
N ILE A 5 -2.39 -11.44 3.93
CA ILE A 5 -2.50 -10.73 5.18
C ILE A 5 -1.41 -9.71 5.30
N ALA A 6 -1.77 -8.49 5.68
CA ALA A 6 -0.78 -7.46 5.92
C ALA A 6 -0.05 -7.77 7.21
N ASP A 7 1.21 -7.38 7.29
CA ASP A 7 2.00 -7.66 8.47
C ASP A 7 1.54 -6.86 9.67
N VAL A 8 1.19 -5.60 9.49
CA VAL A 8 0.81 -4.76 10.60
C VAL A 8 -0.33 -3.83 10.17
N VAL A 9 -1.35 -3.75 10.98
CA VAL A 9 -2.41 -2.78 10.78
C VAL A 9 -2.45 -1.93 12.04
N LEU A 10 -2.21 -0.64 11.90
CA LEU A 10 -2.21 0.29 13.01
C LEU A 10 -3.54 1.03 12.99
N VAL A 11 -4.27 0.95 14.08
CA VAL A 11 -5.57 1.58 14.16
C VAL A 11 -5.50 2.73 15.16
N PHE A 12 -5.87 3.91 14.70
CA PHE A 12 -5.88 5.11 15.53
C PHE A 12 -7.34 5.55 15.73
N ASP A 13 -7.55 6.63 16.43
CA ASP A 13 -8.90 7.08 16.71
C ASP A 13 -9.69 7.42 15.46
N ASP A 14 -9.05 8.01 14.47
CA ASP A 14 -9.75 8.50 13.29
C ASP A 14 -9.28 7.88 11.99
N HIS A 15 -8.30 7.00 12.02
CA HIS A 15 -7.81 6.39 10.77
C HIS A 15 -7.03 5.12 11.10
N ALA A 16 -6.63 4.41 10.06
CA ALA A 16 -5.78 3.24 10.19
C ALA A 16 -4.71 3.28 9.10
N GLU A 17 -3.61 2.59 9.35
CA GLU A 17 -2.52 2.50 8.39
C GLU A 17 -2.12 1.04 8.26
N ILE A 18 -1.72 0.64 7.06
CA ILE A 18 -1.26 -0.72 6.80
C ILE A 18 0.21 -0.66 6.46
N LEU A 19 0.98 -1.49 7.12
CA LEU A 19 2.41 -1.59 6.89
C LEU A 19 2.75 -3.04 6.58
N ASP A 20 3.53 -3.25 5.55
CA ASP A 20 3.92 -4.58 5.15
C ASP A 20 5.43 -4.61 4.99
N TYR A 21 6.08 -5.64 5.52
CA TYR A 21 7.53 -5.76 5.45
C TYR A 21 7.89 -6.64 4.27
N LYS A 22 8.88 -6.24 3.51
CA LYS A 22 9.32 -7.01 2.35
C LYS A 22 10.82 -7.27 2.42
N THR A 23 11.21 -8.49 2.12
CA THR A 23 12.61 -8.87 2.15
C THR A 23 13.21 -8.94 0.75
N ASP A 24 12.49 -8.47 -0.26
CA ASP A 24 13.03 -8.41 -1.62
C ASP A 24 14.33 -7.63 -1.60
N LYS A 25 15.20 -7.94 -2.52
CA LYS A 25 16.52 -7.32 -2.52
C LYS A 25 16.61 -6.06 -3.34
N SER A 26 15.55 -5.66 -3.98
CA SER A 26 15.55 -4.45 -4.78
C SER A 26 15.76 -3.22 -3.93
N ARG A 27 16.48 -2.26 -4.46
CA ARG A 27 16.68 -0.99 -3.79
C ARG A 27 16.03 0.14 -4.58
N ASN A 28 14.99 -0.19 -5.33
CA ASN A 28 14.31 0.75 -6.17
C ASN A 28 12.86 0.85 -5.68
N ALA A 29 12.43 2.03 -5.25
CA ALA A 29 11.07 2.20 -4.73
C ALA A 29 10.01 1.86 -5.76
N THR A 30 10.26 2.19 -7.03
CA THR A 30 9.30 1.90 -8.09
C THR A 30 9.04 0.41 -8.21
N TYR A 31 10.06 -0.41 -8.02
CA TYR A 31 9.87 -1.85 -8.04
C TYR A 31 8.83 -2.28 -7.02
N TYR A 32 8.91 -1.75 -5.80
CA TYR A 32 7.97 -2.16 -4.75
C TYR A 32 6.56 -1.65 -5.04
N ILE A 33 6.45 -0.45 -5.57
CA ILE A 33 5.14 0.08 -5.91
C ILE A 33 4.51 -0.77 -7.01
N GLU A 34 5.25 -1.05 -8.05
CA GLU A 34 4.70 -1.82 -9.17
C GLU A 34 4.40 -3.26 -8.79
N SER A 35 5.20 -3.83 -7.91
CA SER A 35 5.02 -5.22 -7.56
C SER A 35 3.91 -5.43 -6.54
N TYR A 36 3.70 -4.47 -5.63
CA TYR A 36 2.85 -4.74 -4.49
C TYR A 36 1.69 -3.77 -4.30
N ALA A 37 1.59 -2.71 -5.09
CA ALA A 37 0.53 -1.74 -4.88
C ALA A 37 -0.86 -2.37 -4.97
N ALA A 38 -1.07 -3.24 -5.94
CA ALA A 38 -2.37 -3.87 -6.10
C ALA A 38 -2.72 -4.71 -4.87
N GLN A 39 -1.73 -5.41 -4.32
CA GLN A 39 -1.96 -6.24 -3.15
C GLN A 39 -2.32 -5.39 -1.94
N LEU A 40 -1.61 -4.30 -1.72
CA LEU A 40 -1.89 -3.45 -0.57
C LEU A 40 -3.22 -2.72 -0.72
N ARG A 41 -3.58 -2.35 -1.94
CA ARG A 41 -4.88 -1.75 -2.15
C ARG A 41 -6.01 -2.74 -1.91
N LEU A 42 -5.76 -4.01 -2.20
CA LEU A 42 -6.72 -5.03 -1.92
C LEU A 42 -6.88 -5.20 -0.41
N TYR A 43 -5.78 -5.17 0.35
CA TYR A 43 -5.84 -5.21 1.80
C TYR A 43 -6.66 -4.02 2.31
N ARG A 44 -6.42 -2.84 1.76
CA ARG A 44 -7.15 -1.65 2.18
C ARG A 44 -8.65 -1.86 2.02
N ARG A 45 -9.06 -2.42 0.88
CA ARG A 45 -10.49 -2.65 0.65
C ARG A 45 -11.05 -3.66 1.64
N ALA A 46 -10.32 -4.71 1.90
CA ALA A 46 -10.79 -5.73 2.83
C ALA A 46 -10.92 -5.17 4.24
N PHE A 47 -9.94 -4.38 4.68
CA PHE A 47 -9.99 -3.83 6.02
C PHE A 47 -10.99 -2.70 6.13
N ALA A 48 -11.28 -2.00 5.05
CA ALA A 48 -12.27 -0.95 5.09
C ALA A 48 -13.65 -1.48 5.48
N LEU A 49 -13.89 -2.75 5.22
CA LEU A 49 -15.15 -3.36 5.58
C LEU A 49 -15.21 -3.82 7.02
N ARG A 50 -14.07 -3.86 7.69
CA ARG A 50 -14.03 -4.40 9.04
C ARG A 50 -13.65 -3.40 10.10
N LEU A 51 -12.92 -2.36 9.72
CA LEU A 51 -12.45 -1.39 10.70
C LEU A 51 -13.43 -0.25 10.81
N PRO A 52 -13.53 0.35 11.99
CA PRO A 52 -14.45 1.47 12.18
C PRO A 52 -13.92 2.78 11.63
N VAL A 53 -12.71 2.80 11.10
CA VAL A 53 -12.08 4.02 10.60
C VAL A 53 -11.49 3.74 9.23
N PRO A 54 -11.29 4.77 8.41
CA PRO A 54 -10.73 4.56 7.08
C PRO A 54 -9.23 4.27 7.13
N VAL A 55 -8.76 3.50 6.16
CA VAL A 55 -7.35 3.23 6.00
C VAL A 55 -6.79 4.36 5.13
N THR A 56 -5.88 5.14 5.68
CA THR A 56 -5.40 6.34 5.00
C THR A 56 -3.96 6.25 4.55
N LYS A 57 -3.25 5.18 4.88
CA LYS A 57 -1.86 5.06 4.48
C LYS A 57 -1.49 3.61 4.24
N LEU A 58 -0.80 3.37 3.14
CA LEU A 58 -0.26 2.06 2.81
C LEU A 58 1.24 2.22 2.68
N THR A 59 2.00 1.40 3.39
CA THR A 59 3.45 1.53 3.43
C THR A 59 4.10 0.16 3.32
N ILE A 60 5.20 0.10 2.59
CA ILE A 60 6.06 -1.07 2.58
C ILE A 60 7.36 -0.67 3.24
N TYR A 61 7.86 -1.49 4.16
CA TYR A 61 9.21 -1.29 4.67
C TYR A 61 10.11 -2.30 3.96
N SER A 62 11.12 -1.80 3.26
CA SER A 62 12.06 -2.65 2.55
C SER A 62 13.31 -2.85 3.40
N PHE A 63 13.62 -4.09 3.73
CA PHE A 63 14.84 -4.35 4.47
C PHE A 63 16.08 -4.08 3.62
N ALA A 64 16.00 -4.30 2.32
CA ALA A 64 17.13 -4.03 1.45
C ALA A 64 17.45 -2.54 1.39
N MET A 65 16.43 -1.70 1.35
CA MET A 65 16.61 -0.26 1.30
C MET A 65 16.73 0.34 2.69
N GLN A 66 16.29 -0.37 3.70
CA GLN A 66 16.21 0.11 5.07
C GLN A 66 15.39 1.39 5.11
N ASP A 67 14.28 1.39 4.43
CA ASP A 67 13.48 2.58 4.29
C ASP A 67 12.04 2.19 3.99
N GLU A 68 11.14 3.15 4.17
CA GLU A 68 9.73 2.98 3.91
C GLU A 68 9.40 3.49 2.53
N ILE A 69 8.45 2.85 1.87
CA ILE A 69 7.98 3.27 0.58
C ILE A 69 6.48 3.46 0.71
N ASP A 70 6.01 4.67 0.45
CA ASP A 70 4.58 4.95 0.50
C ASP A 70 3.93 4.43 -0.76
N ILE A 71 2.84 3.74 -0.60
CA ILE A 71 2.10 3.19 -1.73
C ILE A 71 0.88 4.07 -1.95
N PRO A 72 0.66 4.54 -3.17
CA PRO A 72 -0.51 5.37 -3.44
C PRO A 72 -1.80 4.61 -3.15
N LEU A 73 -2.74 5.28 -2.52
CA LEU A 73 -3.99 4.64 -2.16
C LEU A 73 -4.81 4.28 -3.39
N GLU A 74 -4.70 5.07 -4.47
CA GLU A 74 -5.45 4.83 -5.66
C GLU A 74 -4.54 4.72 -6.84
N TYR A 75 -5.03 4.15 -7.89
CA TYR A 75 -4.27 4.17 -9.08
C TYR A 75 -4.09 5.58 -9.46
N ALA A 76 -3.00 5.81 -9.95
CA ALA A 76 -2.70 7.09 -10.30
C ALA A 76 -3.46 7.31 -11.37
N ALA A 77 -4.23 7.71 -11.20
CA ALA A 77 -4.84 7.90 -12.16
C ALA A 77 -4.16 8.66 -12.98
N PHE A 78 -3.49 9.02 -12.75
CA PHE A 78 -2.81 9.73 -13.45
C PHE A 78 -2.34 9.18 -14.23
N GLY A 79 -2.33 9.16 -14.16
CA GLY A 79 -1.78 8.73 -14.79
C GLY A 79 -2.69 8.44 -15.71
N ILE A 80 -3.22 8.08 -15.94
CA ILE A 80 -3.97 7.62 -16.73
C ILE A 80 -5.14 8.15 -16.76
N GLY A 81 -5.73 7.99 -15.97
CA GLY A 81 -6.86 8.42 -16.03
C GLY A 81 -6.90 9.76 -16.30
N ASP A 82 -6.23 10.33 -15.82
CA ASP A 82 -6.27 11.61 -15.94
C ASP A 82 -5.89 11.98 -17.10
N LYS A 83 -5.22 11.38 -17.62
CA LYS A 83 -4.78 11.70 -18.70
C LYS A 83 -5.70 11.29 -19.56
N LEU A 84 -6.21 10.34 -19.38
CA LEU A 84 -7.05 9.89 -20.18
C LEU A 84 -8.15 10.61 -20.05
N LEU A 85 -8.39 10.93 -19.20
CA LEU A 85 -9.36 11.58 -18.95
C LEU A 85 -9.17 12.81 -19.08
N GLY A 86 -8.41 12.92 -19.29
CA GLY A 86 -8.03 13.85 -19.49
C GLY A 86 -7.60 14.28 -18.97
N ARG A 87 -7.67 14.10 -18.85
CA ARG A 87 -7.23 14.34 -18.43
C ARG A 87 -7.09 14.58 -18.68
#